data_b93815ce05801d1ba02348495054badc
#
_entry.id   b93815ce05801d1ba02348495054badc
#
_cell.length_a   1.000
_cell.length_b   1.000
_cell.length_c   1.000
_cell.angle_alpha   90.00
_cell.angle_beta   90.00
_cell.angle_gamma   90.00
#
_symmetry.space_group_name_H-M   'P 1'
#
loop_
_entity.id
_entity.type
_entity.pdbx_description
1 polymer ?
#
loop_
_entity_poly.entity_id
_entity_poly.type
_entity_poly.pdbx_seq_one_letter_code
_entity_poly.pdbx_strand_id
1 'polypeptide(L)'
;AGIEDSERARDLLQSTALLELMIVKNVESTNAIIRQIDSIMTASNGNDVGQNDQINELFDSSSSSELGFSSLLISVGGNLAIASKDLTALKEILSKEDVKQILEATNSTILTSDSSIKLINEIGEEEEFYTLFHLFNNAELTGGVIEDAQMRLSQAGVTAGQAVVEVEMNSEGSREWARITGANINNRIAIVLDKKVHMAPVIRSQIFGGGTVIEGLDSIEEA
;
A
#
# COMPACT_ATOMS: atom_id res chain seq x y z
N ALA A 1 -22.68 19.55 -15.59
CA ALA A 1 -21.36 19.39 -14.96
C ALA A 1 -21.25 18.04 -14.22
N GLY A 2 -22.30 17.49 -13.64
CA GLY A 2 -22.24 16.25 -12.83
C GLY A 2 -22.34 14.93 -13.59
N ILE A 3 -22.60 14.93 -14.90
CA ILE A 3 -22.78 13.71 -15.69
C ILE A 3 -21.45 13.21 -16.27
N GLU A 4 -20.55 14.12 -16.63
CA GLU A 4 -19.25 13.78 -17.19
C GLU A 4 -18.31 13.15 -16.14
N ASP A 5 -18.44 13.52 -14.88
CA ASP A 5 -17.60 12.99 -13.79
C ASP A 5 -18.01 11.57 -13.37
N SER A 6 -19.30 11.23 -13.43
CA SER A 6 -19.78 9.88 -13.09
C SER A 6 -19.46 8.86 -14.20
N GLU A 7 -19.49 9.27 -15.49
CA GLU A 7 -19.03 8.42 -16.60
C GLU A 7 -17.53 8.22 -16.55
N ARG A 8 -16.77 9.24 -16.18
CA ARG A 8 -15.31 9.18 -16.08
C ARG A 8 -14.87 8.28 -14.91
N ALA A 9 -15.54 8.38 -13.75
CA ALA A 9 -15.30 7.47 -12.63
C ALA A 9 -15.67 6.02 -12.99
N ARG A 10 -16.77 5.83 -13.71
CA ARG A 10 -17.18 4.53 -14.23
C ARG A 10 -16.19 3.96 -15.24
N ASP A 11 -15.74 4.76 -16.19
CA ASP A 11 -14.75 4.38 -17.19
C ASP A 11 -13.39 4.07 -16.54
N LEU A 12 -12.98 4.84 -15.51
CA LEU A 12 -11.77 4.58 -14.75
C LEU A 12 -11.85 3.25 -14.01
N LEU A 13 -12.95 2.96 -13.36
CA LEU A 13 -13.17 1.70 -12.62
C LEU A 13 -13.47 0.52 -13.55
N GLN A 14 -14.14 0.73 -14.69
CA GLN A 14 -14.37 -0.32 -15.70
C GLN A 14 -13.18 -0.54 -16.63
N SER A 15 -12.36 0.48 -16.89
CA SER A 15 -11.12 0.33 -17.66
C SER A 15 -10.00 -0.27 -16.82
N THR A 16 -10.10 -0.26 -15.49
CA THR A 16 -9.10 -0.78 -14.59
C THR A 16 -9.32 -2.29 -14.36
N ALA A 17 -8.84 -3.09 -15.28
CA ALA A 17 -8.49 -4.48 -14.98
C ALA A 17 -7.48 -4.60 -13.81
N LEU A 18 -7.19 -3.52 -13.11
CA LEU A 18 -6.12 -3.34 -12.14
C LEU A 18 -6.61 -2.95 -10.74
N LEU A 19 -7.93 -2.84 -10.51
CA LEU A 19 -8.47 -2.73 -9.15
C LEU A 19 -8.33 -4.09 -8.45
N GLU A 20 -7.66 -4.08 -7.32
CA GLU A 20 -7.42 -5.28 -6.49
C GLU A 20 -7.82 -4.95 -5.03
N LEU A 21 -8.60 -5.83 -4.42
CA LEU A 21 -8.90 -5.78 -2.99
C LEU A 21 -8.03 -6.82 -2.28
N MET A 22 -7.11 -6.35 -1.45
CA MET A 22 -6.06 -7.18 -0.85
C MET A 22 -6.07 -7.05 0.67
N ILE A 23 -5.93 -8.16 1.39
CA ILE A 23 -5.87 -8.12 2.87
C ILE A 23 -4.49 -7.63 3.32
N VAL A 24 -4.50 -6.68 4.25
CA VAL A 24 -3.28 -6.18 4.91
C VAL A 24 -2.82 -7.20 5.95
N LYS A 25 -1.55 -7.55 5.92
CA LYS A 25 -0.94 -8.44 6.92
C LYS A 25 -0.77 -7.71 8.26
N ASN A 26 -0.77 -8.48 9.34
CA ASN A 26 -0.62 -7.95 10.68
C ASN A 26 0.81 -7.42 10.94
N VAL A 27 0.96 -6.67 12.02
CA VAL A 27 2.24 -6.04 12.42
C VAL A 27 3.33 -7.08 12.68
N GLU A 28 2.98 -8.24 13.26
CA GLU A 28 3.95 -9.29 13.55
C GLU A 28 4.56 -9.87 12.27
N SER A 29 3.73 -10.21 11.29
CA SER A 29 4.18 -10.67 9.96
C SER A 29 5.00 -9.59 9.25
N THR A 30 4.58 -8.32 9.37
CA THR A 30 5.30 -7.19 8.77
C THR A 30 6.69 -7.02 9.37
N ASN A 31 6.80 -7.08 10.69
CA ASN A 31 8.10 -7.01 11.35
C ASN A 31 9.00 -8.22 11.04
N ALA A 32 8.40 -9.40 10.83
CA ALA A 32 9.15 -10.59 10.45
C ALA A 32 9.75 -10.45 9.05
N ILE A 33 8.97 -9.98 8.07
CA ILE A 33 9.47 -9.81 6.70
C ILE A 33 10.54 -8.71 6.61
N ILE A 34 10.39 -7.60 7.34
CA ILE A 34 11.40 -6.53 7.41
C ILE A 34 12.74 -7.10 7.89
N ARG A 35 12.74 -7.86 8.99
CA ARG A 35 13.97 -8.50 9.51
C ARG A 35 14.59 -9.48 8.52
N GLN A 36 13.80 -10.22 7.76
CA GLN A 36 14.31 -11.12 6.73
C GLN A 36 14.97 -10.34 5.59
N ILE A 37 14.36 -9.25 5.13
CA ILE A 37 14.93 -8.39 4.10
C ILE A 37 16.25 -7.76 4.61
N ASP A 38 16.28 -7.26 5.83
CA ASP A 38 17.52 -6.73 6.46
C ASP A 38 18.65 -7.77 6.48
N SER A 39 18.31 -9.01 6.83
CA SER A 39 19.30 -10.11 6.86
C SER A 39 19.88 -10.40 5.48
N ILE A 40 19.07 -10.36 4.42
CA ILE A 40 19.54 -10.53 3.04
C ILE A 40 20.48 -9.39 2.66
N MET A 41 20.10 -8.15 2.97
CA MET A 41 20.91 -6.98 2.63
C MET A 41 22.29 -7.04 3.31
N THR A 42 22.32 -7.44 4.58
CA THR A 42 23.58 -7.60 5.33
C THR A 42 24.44 -8.75 4.78
N ALA A 43 23.83 -9.88 4.41
CA ALA A 43 24.56 -11.02 3.84
C ALA A 43 25.14 -10.72 2.45
N SER A 44 24.43 -9.93 1.63
CA SER A 44 24.90 -9.53 0.29
C SER A 44 26.14 -8.62 0.37
N ASN A 45 26.24 -7.78 1.39
CA ASN A 45 27.37 -6.88 1.60
C ASN A 45 28.62 -7.61 2.15
N GLY A 46 28.45 -8.78 2.77
CA GLY A 46 29.55 -9.59 3.32
C GLY A 46 30.32 -10.43 2.32
N ASN A 47 29.80 -10.63 1.11
CA ASN A 47 30.43 -11.49 0.09
C ASN A 47 31.37 -10.76 -0.88
N ASP A 48 31.51 -9.44 -0.80
CA ASP A 48 32.40 -8.66 -1.67
C ASP A 48 33.74 -8.25 -1.02
N VAL A 49 34.07 -8.86 0.11
CA VAL A 49 35.42 -8.72 0.71
C VAL A 49 36.37 -9.74 0.09
N GLY A 50 36.64 -9.57 -1.21
CA GLY A 50 37.81 -10.13 -1.89
C GLY A 50 39.06 -9.38 -1.45
N GLN A 51 39.94 -10.11 -0.73
CA GLN A 51 41.35 -9.83 -0.44
C GLN A 51 41.99 -8.72 -1.28
N ASN A 52 41.96 -7.50 -0.80
CA ASN A 52 43.00 -6.45 -0.94
C ASN A 52 42.31 -5.12 -0.60
N ASP A 53 42.52 -4.64 0.63
CA ASP A 53 42.50 -3.18 0.78
C ASP A 53 42.77 -2.77 2.23
N GLN A 54 44.04 -2.55 2.50
CA GLN A 54 44.47 -1.79 3.69
C GLN A 54 44.60 -0.28 3.40
N ILE A 55 44.03 0.25 2.32
CA ILE A 55 44.31 1.65 1.91
C ILE A 55 43.06 2.54 1.75
N ASN A 56 41.83 2.00 1.76
CA ASN A 56 40.63 2.81 1.49
C ASN A 56 39.86 3.31 2.72
N GLU A 57 40.33 3.15 3.93
CA GLU A 57 39.67 3.61 5.17
C GLU A 57 39.70 5.13 5.40
N LEU A 58 40.28 5.94 4.53
CA LEU A 58 40.49 7.36 4.81
C LEU A 58 39.76 8.36 3.91
N PHE A 59 39.03 7.95 2.88
CA PHE A 59 38.48 8.93 1.92
C PHE A 59 37.11 8.59 1.30
N ASP A 60 36.18 7.91 1.96
CA ASP A 60 34.83 7.87 1.39
C ASP A 60 33.74 8.01 2.45
N SER A 61 33.38 9.28 2.69
CA SER A 61 32.23 9.68 3.54
C SER A 61 30.92 9.70 2.73
N SER A 62 30.79 8.90 1.69
CA SER A 62 29.61 8.88 0.81
C SER A 62 29.16 7.48 0.39
N SER A 63 29.38 6.46 1.21
CA SER A 63 28.78 5.15 0.96
C SER A 63 27.43 5.03 1.69
N SER A 64 26.35 5.30 0.98
CA SER A 64 24.97 5.00 1.33
C SER A 64 24.65 3.48 1.38
N SER A 65 25.65 2.62 1.59
CA SER A 65 25.55 1.17 1.41
C SER A 65 25.41 0.35 2.70
N GLU A 66 25.24 0.96 3.86
CA GLU A 66 25.12 0.24 5.14
C GLU A 66 23.75 0.32 5.83
N LEU A 67 22.79 1.01 5.24
CA LEU A 67 21.47 1.15 5.84
C LEU A 67 20.60 -0.05 5.48
N GLY A 68 20.20 -0.84 6.46
CA GLY A 68 19.22 -1.92 6.29
C GLY A 68 17.88 -1.37 5.78
N PHE A 69 17.02 -2.23 5.22
CA PHE A 69 15.68 -1.86 4.76
C PHE A 69 14.86 -1.15 5.87
N SER A 70 14.99 -1.64 7.10
CA SER A 70 14.34 -1.04 8.27
C SER A 70 14.73 0.41 8.53
N SER A 71 15.93 0.83 8.16
CA SER A 71 16.40 2.20 8.37
C SER A 71 15.77 3.22 7.42
N LEU A 72 15.19 2.78 6.31
CA LEU A 72 14.42 3.60 5.38
C LEU A 72 12.99 3.88 5.89
N LEU A 73 12.57 3.18 6.93
CA LEU A 73 11.20 3.19 7.40
C LEU A 73 11.06 3.99 8.68
N ILE A 74 10.02 4.82 8.74
CA ILE A 74 9.59 5.52 9.95
C ILE A 74 8.18 5.09 10.34
N SER A 75 7.80 5.31 11.59
CA SER A 75 6.43 5.07 12.05
C SER A 75 5.66 6.38 12.08
N VAL A 76 4.55 6.45 11.33
CA VAL A 76 3.66 7.62 11.26
C VAL A 76 2.24 7.17 11.52
N GLY A 77 1.61 7.69 12.57
CA GLY A 77 0.21 7.35 12.89
C GLY A 77 -0.07 5.85 13.08
N GLY A 78 0.94 5.08 13.50
CA GLY A 78 0.83 3.62 13.67
C GLY A 78 1.02 2.80 12.37
N ASN A 79 1.33 3.46 11.26
CA ASN A 79 1.71 2.82 10.02
C ASN A 79 3.21 3.01 9.75
N LEU A 80 3.79 2.13 8.95
CA LEU A 80 5.13 2.34 8.40
C LEU A 80 5.06 3.31 7.22
N ALA A 81 6.05 4.17 7.10
CA ALA A 81 6.16 5.10 5.98
C ALA A 81 7.61 5.20 5.52
N ILE A 82 7.79 5.60 4.27
CA ILE A 82 9.08 5.81 3.63
C ILE A 82 9.14 7.21 3.03
N ALA A 83 10.28 7.86 3.14
CA ALA A 83 10.46 9.19 2.54
C ALA A 83 10.44 9.12 1.01
N SER A 84 9.91 10.14 0.37
CA SER A 84 9.82 10.24 -1.10
C SER A 84 11.19 10.06 -1.77
N LYS A 85 12.23 10.60 -1.17
CA LYS A 85 13.63 10.47 -1.63
C LYS A 85 14.13 9.02 -1.67
N ASP A 86 13.58 8.14 -0.81
CA ASP A 86 14.03 6.75 -0.63
C ASP A 86 13.21 5.74 -1.44
N LEU A 87 12.19 6.19 -2.20
CA LEU A 87 11.34 5.32 -3.03
C LEU A 87 12.13 4.56 -4.11
N THR A 88 13.21 5.14 -4.62
CA THR A 88 14.08 4.46 -5.59
C THR A 88 14.82 3.30 -4.92
N ALA A 89 15.38 3.53 -3.74
CA ALA A 89 16.05 2.49 -2.95
C ALA A 89 15.05 1.36 -2.57
N LEU A 90 13.81 1.71 -2.19
CA LEU A 90 12.75 0.73 -1.96
C LEU A 90 12.53 -0.16 -3.18
N LYS A 91 12.38 0.43 -4.37
CA LYS A 91 12.17 -0.33 -5.62
C LYS A 91 13.36 -1.24 -5.94
N GLU A 92 14.57 -0.77 -5.74
CA GLU A 92 15.79 -1.56 -5.93
C GLU A 92 15.84 -2.74 -4.97
N ILE A 93 15.56 -2.54 -3.69
CA ILE A 93 15.52 -3.60 -2.68
C ILE A 93 14.47 -4.64 -3.04
N LEU A 94 13.23 -4.22 -3.34
CA LEU A 94 12.14 -5.13 -3.69
C LEU A 94 12.36 -5.84 -5.04
N SER A 95 13.25 -5.33 -5.90
CA SER A 95 13.60 -5.95 -7.18
C SER A 95 14.64 -7.06 -7.06
N LYS A 96 15.38 -7.14 -5.94
CA LYS A 96 16.38 -8.18 -5.69
C LYS A 96 15.76 -9.57 -5.69
N GLU A 97 16.41 -10.54 -6.34
CA GLU A 97 15.86 -11.88 -6.52
C GLU A 97 15.59 -12.58 -5.19
N ASP A 98 16.53 -12.49 -4.23
CA ASP A 98 16.37 -13.08 -2.91
C ASP A 98 15.20 -12.48 -2.12
N VAL A 99 14.95 -11.16 -2.27
CA VAL A 99 13.82 -10.49 -1.64
C VAL A 99 12.50 -10.93 -2.28
N LYS A 100 12.45 -11.05 -3.61
CA LYS A 100 11.28 -11.59 -4.32
C LYS A 100 10.94 -13.00 -3.88
N GLN A 101 11.94 -13.88 -3.79
CA GLN A 101 11.74 -15.27 -3.34
C GLN A 101 11.13 -15.34 -1.93
N ILE A 102 11.59 -14.49 -1.00
CA ILE A 102 11.00 -14.43 0.36
C ILE A 102 9.58 -13.90 0.32
N LEU A 103 9.31 -12.84 -0.45
CA LEU A 103 7.97 -12.31 -0.60
C LEU A 103 7.01 -13.35 -1.20
N GLU A 104 7.43 -14.07 -2.22
CA GLU A 104 6.67 -15.17 -2.81
C GLU A 104 6.45 -16.32 -1.82
N ALA A 105 7.50 -16.78 -1.14
CA ALA A 105 7.43 -17.86 -0.17
C ALA A 105 6.48 -17.54 1.01
N THR A 106 6.36 -16.26 1.37
CA THR A 106 5.47 -15.80 2.43
C THR A 106 4.11 -15.31 1.91
N ASN A 107 3.81 -15.51 0.62
CA ASN A 107 2.63 -14.97 -0.05
C ASN A 107 2.43 -13.49 0.30
N SER A 108 3.45 -12.68 0.01
CA SER A 108 3.53 -11.27 0.42
C SER A 108 3.81 -10.36 -0.75
N THR A 109 3.28 -9.15 -0.66
CA THR A 109 3.72 -8.01 -1.47
C THR A 109 3.82 -6.76 -0.61
N ILE A 110 4.70 -5.84 -0.99
CA ILE A 110 4.88 -4.54 -0.32
C ILE A 110 4.54 -3.46 -1.33
N LEU A 111 3.56 -2.64 -1.01
CA LEU A 111 3.12 -1.52 -1.83
C LEU A 111 3.16 -0.23 -1.00
N THR A 112 3.23 0.91 -1.69
CA THR A 112 3.12 2.23 -1.06
C THR A 112 1.73 2.83 -1.31
N SER A 113 1.35 3.79 -0.47
CA SER A 113 0.18 4.62 -0.73
C SER A 113 0.32 5.36 -2.07
N ASP A 114 -0.79 5.74 -2.66
CA ASP A 114 -0.84 6.61 -3.83
C ASP A 114 -0.49 8.04 -3.45
N SER A 115 -1.15 8.58 -2.44
CA SER A 115 -0.91 9.91 -1.91
C SER A 115 0.21 9.93 -0.86
N SER A 116 0.93 11.08 -0.78
CA SER A 116 1.98 11.33 0.22
C SER A 116 1.41 12.03 1.46
N ILE A 117 2.06 11.83 2.59
CA ILE A 117 1.84 12.57 3.82
C ILE A 117 2.99 13.58 3.98
N LYS A 118 2.67 14.84 4.25
CA LYS A 118 3.67 15.86 4.52
C LYS A 118 3.95 15.96 6.00
N LEU A 119 5.20 15.83 6.38
CA LEU A 119 5.67 16.01 7.76
C LEU A 119 6.70 17.14 7.79
N ILE A 120 6.71 17.88 8.89
CA ILE A 120 7.73 18.91 9.12
C ILE A 120 8.85 18.25 9.93
N ASN A 121 10.08 18.28 9.39
CA ASN A 121 11.27 17.77 10.08
C ASN A 121 11.75 18.72 11.19
N GLU A 122 12.75 18.31 11.96
CA GLU A 122 13.28 19.06 13.11
C GLU A 122 13.86 20.45 12.72
N ILE A 123 14.21 20.65 11.46
CA ILE A 123 14.75 21.92 10.94
C ILE A 123 13.67 22.80 10.27
N GLY A 124 12.39 22.36 10.32
CA GLY A 124 11.24 23.13 9.83
C GLY A 124 10.97 22.99 8.33
N GLU A 125 11.57 22.01 7.66
CA GLU A 125 11.33 21.73 6.25
C GLU A 125 10.22 20.68 6.08
N GLU A 126 9.39 20.84 5.06
CA GLU A 126 8.40 19.83 4.69
C GLU A 126 9.10 18.67 3.97
N GLU A 127 8.84 17.45 4.42
CA GLU A 127 9.29 16.21 3.80
C GLU A 127 8.08 15.32 3.52
N GLU A 128 8.04 14.73 2.32
CA GLU A 128 6.95 13.87 1.88
C GLU A 128 7.25 12.40 2.17
N PHE A 129 6.25 11.71 2.72
CA PHE A 129 6.32 10.30 3.06
C PHE A 129 5.17 9.54 2.43
N TYR A 130 5.42 8.32 1.99
CA TYR A 130 4.40 7.38 1.50
C TYR A 130 4.21 6.28 2.53
N THR A 131 2.95 5.99 2.87
CA THR A 131 2.63 4.85 3.75
C THR A 131 2.99 3.54 3.06
N LEU A 132 3.64 2.64 3.78
CA LEU A 132 4.03 1.32 3.30
C LEU A 132 3.06 0.27 3.81
N PHE A 133 2.56 -0.55 2.91
CA PHE A 133 1.61 -1.62 3.20
C PHE A 133 2.21 -2.98 2.87
N HIS A 134 2.18 -3.88 3.83
CA HIS A 134 2.51 -5.29 3.65
C HIS A 134 1.20 -6.08 3.47
N LEU A 135 0.99 -6.65 2.30
CA LEU A 135 -0.24 -7.26 1.86
C LEU A 135 -0.05 -8.76 1.57
N PHE A 136 -1.13 -9.52 1.61
CA PHE A 136 -1.14 -10.81 0.91
C PHE A 136 -1.02 -10.56 -0.60
N ASN A 137 -0.21 -11.37 -1.29
CA ASN A 137 0.07 -11.17 -2.72
C ASN A 137 -1.14 -11.46 -3.63
N ASN A 138 -2.11 -12.24 -3.15
CA ASN A 138 -3.31 -12.58 -3.90
C ASN A 138 -4.41 -11.56 -3.61
N ALA A 139 -4.97 -10.97 -4.66
CA ALA A 139 -6.18 -10.19 -4.54
C ALA A 139 -7.36 -11.10 -4.15
N GLU A 140 -8.13 -10.71 -3.15
CA GLU A 140 -9.37 -11.41 -2.76
C GLU A 140 -10.48 -11.17 -3.77
N LEU A 141 -10.54 -9.95 -4.34
CA LEU A 141 -11.42 -9.56 -5.43
C LEU A 141 -10.69 -8.62 -6.39
N THR A 142 -11.12 -8.63 -7.64
CA THR A 142 -10.64 -7.70 -8.68
C THR A 142 -11.79 -6.87 -9.24
N GLY A 143 -11.48 -5.83 -9.99
CA GLY A 143 -12.47 -4.93 -10.60
C GLY A 143 -13.52 -5.60 -11.50
N GLY A 144 -13.24 -6.82 -11.97
CA GLY A 144 -14.18 -7.58 -12.81
C GLY A 144 -15.53 -7.93 -12.17
N VAL A 145 -15.65 -7.80 -10.84
CA VAL A 145 -16.93 -8.02 -10.12
C VAL A 145 -17.71 -6.74 -9.87
N ILE A 146 -17.19 -5.57 -10.24
CA ILE A 146 -17.84 -4.28 -10.05
C ILE A 146 -18.80 -4.04 -11.23
N GLU A 147 -20.07 -3.81 -10.91
CA GLU A 147 -21.10 -3.43 -11.89
C GLU A 147 -21.25 -1.94 -12.04
N ASP A 148 -21.15 -1.21 -10.93
CA ASP A 148 -21.29 0.24 -10.92
C ASP A 148 -20.43 0.87 -9.81
N ALA A 149 -20.00 2.10 -10.06
CA ALA A 149 -19.29 2.90 -9.09
C ALA A 149 -19.67 4.36 -9.27
N GLN A 150 -20.12 4.99 -8.22
CA GLN A 150 -20.61 6.37 -8.26
C GLN A 150 -19.97 7.19 -7.15
N MET A 151 -19.40 8.33 -7.53
CA MET A 151 -18.96 9.32 -6.57
C MET A 151 -20.20 10.06 -6.00
N ARG A 152 -20.23 10.20 -4.68
CA ARG A 152 -21.25 10.98 -3.97
C ARG A 152 -20.61 11.83 -2.87
N LEU A 153 -21.29 12.87 -2.47
CA LEU A 153 -20.97 13.57 -1.23
C LEU A 153 -21.67 12.86 -0.07
N SER A 154 -20.90 12.45 0.92
CA SER A 154 -21.44 11.88 2.15
C SER A 154 -22.41 12.87 2.81
N GLN A 155 -23.63 12.43 3.12
CA GLN A 155 -24.66 13.26 3.72
C GLN A 155 -24.79 13.10 5.23
N ALA A 156 -24.05 12.15 5.83
CA ALA A 156 -24.22 11.81 7.23
C ALA A 156 -22.87 11.47 7.91
N GLY A 157 -22.84 11.63 9.23
CA GLY A 157 -21.71 11.24 10.06
C GLY A 157 -20.55 12.22 10.06
N VAL A 158 -19.38 11.72 10.41
CA VAL A 158 -18.13 12.49 10.52
C VAL A 158 -17.58 12.89 9.15
N THR A 159 -17.99 12.20 8.11
CA THR A 159 -17.57 12.39 6.71
C THR A 159 -18.56 13.27 5.92
N ALA A 160 -19.54 13.91 6.57
CA ALA A 160 -20.52 14.76 5.88
C ALA A 160 -19.83 15.86 5.05
N GLY A 161 -20.12 15.89 3.75
CA GLY A 161 -19.52 16.83 2.78
C GLY A 161 -18.21 16.33 2.15
N GLN A 162 -17.68 15.17 2.55
CA GLN A 162 -16.53 14.54 1.89
C GLN A 162 -16.98 13.70 0.70
N ALA A 163 -16.11 13.59 -0.30
CA ALA A 163 -16.31 12.69 -1.41
C ALA A 163 -16.21 11.23 -0.95
N VAL A 164 -17.16 10.42 -1.38
CA VAL A 164 -17.18 8.97 -1.15
C VAL A 164 -17.49 8.28 -2.46
N VAL A 165 -16.93 7.10 -2.67
CA VAL A 165 -17.29 6.25 -3.81
C VAL A 165 -18.19 5.12 -3.33
N GLU A 166 -19.39 5.07 -3.85
CA GLU A 166 -20.32 3.95 -3.67
C GLU A 166 -20.08 2.95 -4.79
N VAL A 167 -19.70 1.74 -4.41
CA VAL A 167 -19.40 0.64 -5.33
C VAL A 167 -20.48 -0.41 -5.21
N GLU A 168 -21.03 -0.83 -6.36
CA GLU A 168 -21.96 -1.95 -6.46
C GLU A 168 -21.30 -3.12 -7.16
N MET A 169 -21.38 -4.29 -6.56
CA MET A 169 -20.81 -5.54 -7.09
C MET A 169 -21.91 -6.42 -7.69
N ASN A 170 -21.54 -7.19 -8.72
CA ASN A 170 -22.43 -8.21 -9.27
C ASN A 170 -22.73 -9.32 -8.23
N SER A 171 -23.65 -10.24 -8.59
CA SER A 171 -24.08 -11.29 -7.67
C SER A 171 -22.96 -12.23 -7.20
N GLU A 172 -21.92 -12.42 -7.99
CA GLU A 172 -20.76 -13.22 -7.62
C GLU A 172 -19.87 -12.44 -6.65
N GLY A 173 -19.53 -11.20 -6.98
CA GLY A 173 -18.77 -10.29 -6.13
C GLY A 173 -19.44 -10.07 -4.78
N SER A 174 -20.76 -9.87 -4.76
CA SER A 174 -21.55 -9.69 -3.53
C SER A 174 -21.41 -10.87 -2.56
N ARG A 175 -21.45 -12.10 -3.07
CA ARG A 175 -21.29 -13.31 -2.24
C ARG A 175 -19.87 -13.43 -1.70
N GLU A 176 -18.87 -13.23 -2.58
CA GLU A 176 -17.48 -13.29 -2.18
C GLU A 176 -17.14 -12.16 -1.22
N TRP A 177 -17.63 -10.95 -1.43
CA TRP A 177 -17.43 -9.82 -0.54
C TRP A 177 -17.98 -10.08 0.86
N ALA A 178 -19.17 -10.65 0.96
CA ALA A 178 -19.72 -11.08 2.24
C ALA A 178 -18.86 -12.15 2.94
N ARG A 179 -18.33 -13.12 2.19
CA ARG A 179 -17.42 -14.15 2.72
C ARG A 179 -16.12 -13.54 3.21
N ILE A 180 -15.48 -12.69 2.39
CA ILE A 180 -14.19 -12.05 2.68
C ILE A 180 -14.33 -11.15 3.91
N THR A 181 -15.31 -10.26 3.91
CA THR A 181 -15.51 -9.32 5.03
C THR A 181 -15.88 -10.05 6.32
N GLY A 182 -16.70 -11.11 6.24
CA GLY A 182 -17.05 -11.94 7.38
C GLY A 182 -15.85 -12.69 7.98
N ALA A 183 -14.92 -13.17 7.14
CA ALA A 183 -13.71 -13.88 7.56
C ALA A 183 -12.62 -12.96 8.09
N ASN A 184 -12.67 -11.66 7.76
CA ASN A 184 -11.61 -10.70 8.04
C ASN A 184 -12.06 -9.53 8.93
N ILE A 185 -13.04 -9.74 9.81
CA ILE A 185 -13.47 -8.70 10.77
C ILE A 185 -12.27 -8.28 11.63
N ASN A 186 -12.11 -6.98 11.83
CA ASN A 186 -10.99 -6.29 12.47
C ASN A 186 -9.65 -6.31 11.70
N ASN A 187 -9.56 -6.98 10.56
CA ASN A 187 -8.44 -6.85 9.65
C ASN A 187 -8.66 -5.62 8.73
N ARG A 188 -7.58 -5.16 8.11
CA ARG A 188 -7.63 -4.11 7.08
C ARG A 188 -7.69 -4.74 5.71
N ILE A 189 -8.47 -4.14 4.82
CA ILE A 189 -8.47 -4.48 3.40
C ILE A 189 -8.00 -3.27 2.59
N ALA A 190 -6.96 -3.47 1.79
CA ALA A 190 -6.41 -2.44 0.92
C ALA A 190 -7.17 -2.40 -0.41
N ILE A 191 -7.51 -1.20 -0.83
CA ILE A 191 -8.00 -0.90 -2.17
C ILE A 191 -6.79 -0.46 -2.97
N VAL A 192 -6.41 -1.29 -3.93
CA VAL A 192 -5.20 -1.13 -4.74
C VAL A 192 -5.62 -0.83 -6.17
N LEU A 193 -5.10 0.27 -6.72
CA LEU A 193 -5.20 0.63 -8.12
C LEU A 193 -3.78 0.81 -8.67
N ASP A 194 -3.49 0.25 -9.81
CA ASP A 194 -2.18 0.37 -10.48
C ASP A 194 -0.98 0.11 -9.56
N LYS A 195 -1.11 -0.91 -8.67
CA LYS A 195 -0.10 -1.27 -7.67
C LYS A 195 0.20 -0.17 -6.64
N LYS A 196 -0.76 0.72 -6.42
CA LYS A 196 -0.75 1.75 -5.37
C LYS A 196 -1.93 1.55 -4.44
N VAL A 197 -1.70 1.72 -3.14
CA VAL A 197 -2.78 1.63 -2.15
C VAL A 197 -3.42 3.00 -1.99
N HIS A 198 -4.68 3.13 -2.41
CA HIS A 198 -5.44 4.34 -2.22
C HIS A 198 -5.94 4.46 -0.79
N MET A 199 -6.42 3.35 -0.23
CA MET A 199 -6.81 3.30 1.18
C MET A 199 -6.79 1.87 1.71
N ALA A 200 -6.79 1.73 3.04
CA ALA A 200 -6.86 0.44 3.69
C ALA A 200 -7.73 0.49 4.96
N PRO A 201 -9.07 0.54 4.81
CA PRO A 201 -9.99 0.59 5.94
C PRO A 201 -9.99 -0.69 6.76
N VAL A 202 -10.44 -0.58 8.01
CA VAL A 202 -10.70 -1.73 8.88
C VAL A 202 -12.09 -2.29 8.58
N ILE A 203 -12.18 -3.59 8.35
CA ILE A 203 -13.45 -4.30 8.21
C ILE A 203 -14.13 -4.39 9.58
N ARG A 204 -15.21 -3.67 9.79
CA ARG A 204 -15.92 -3.61 11.08
C ARG A 204 -16.97 -4.69 11.24
N SER A 205 -17.55 -5.14 10.13
CA SER A 205 -18.59 -6.16 10.09
C SER A 205 -18.63 -6.84 8.74
N GLN A 206 -19.32 -7.97 8.67
CA GLN A 206 -19.65 -8.62 7.41
C GLN A 206 -20.57 -7.70 6.58
N ILE A 207 -20.24 -7.52 5.29
CA ILE A 207 -21.00 -6.67 4.37
C ILE A 207 -21.78 -7.57 3.42
N PHE A 208 -23.11 -7.45 3.49
CA PHE A 208 -24.02 -8.19 2.62
C PHE A 208 -24.51 -7.29 1.47
N GLY A 209 -24.86 -7.91 0.33
CA GLY A 209 -25.55 -7.23 -0.76
C GLY A 209 -24.66 -6.49 -1.76
N GLY A 210 -23.33 -6.58 -1.63
CA GLY A 210 -22.37 -6.08 -2.63
C GLY A 210 -22.21 -4.57 -2.74
N GLY A 211 -23.05 -3.80 -2.05
CA GLY A 211 -22.88 -2.35 -1.93
C GLY A 211 -21.80 -2.04 -0.89
N THR A 212 -20.81 -1.25 -1.25
CA THR A 212 -19.79 -0.77 -0.30
C THR A 212 -19.50 0.69 -0.54
N VAL A 213 -19.25 1.44 0.54
CA VAL A 213 -18.87 2.85 0.47
C VAL A 213 -17.41 2.98 0.84
N ILE A 214 -16.65 3.60 -0.05
CA ILE A 214 -15.24 3.92 0.13
C ILE A 214 -15.18 5.37 0.60
N GLU A 215 -14.76 5.58 1.85
CA GLU A 215 -14.63 6.89 2.49
C GLU A 215 -13.16 7.26 2.65
N GLY A 216 -12.85 8.55 2.76
CA GLY A 216 -11.50 9.04 3.04
C GLY A 216 -10.69 9.37 1.80
N LEU A 217 -11.36 9.69 0.71
CA LEU A 217 -10.75 10.32 -0.45
C LEU A 217 -10.53 11.80 -0.13
N ASP A 218 -9.30 12.26 -0.21
CA ASP A 218 -8.94 13.62 0.22
C ASP A 218 -9.43 14.71 -0.76
N SER A 219 -9.76 14.33 -2.00
CA SER A 219 -10.29 15.27 -3.00
C SER A 219 -11.29 14.62 -3.96
N ILE A 220 -12.08 15.50 -4.64
CA ILE A 220 -12.95 15.09 -5.75
C ILE A 220 -12.10 14.57 -6.95
N GLU A 221 -10.82 14.93 -7.02
CA GLU A 221 -9.91 14.51 -8.09
C GLU A 221 -9.38 13.09 -7.88
N GLU A 222 -9.46 12.56 -6.65
CA GLU A 222 -9.08 11.17 -6.31
C GLU A 222 -10.27 10.20 -6.39
N ALA A 223 -11.48 10.70 -6.52
CA ALA A 223 -12.71 9.92 -6.62
C ALA A 223 -13.20 9.81 -8.06
#